data_30774dcd4edf39684f76552163c42b8a
#
_entry.id   30774dcd4edf39684f76552163c42b8a
#
_cell.length_a   1.000
_cell.length_b   1.000
_cell.length_c   1.000
_cell.angle_alpha   90.00
_cell.angle_beta   90.00
_cell.angle_gamma   90.00
#
_symmetry.space_group_name_H-M   'P 1'
#
loop_
_entity.id
_entity.type
_entity.pdbx_description
1 polymer ?
#
loop_
_entity_poly.entity_id
_entity_poly.type
_entity_poly.pdbx_seq_one_letter_code
_entity_poly.pdbx_strand_id
1 'polypeptide(L)'
;MTAADDAQREGEDALPTDLPAVRDALVDWYEADHRSFPWRETTDPYAVLVCEVMSQQTQLGRVVPAWEAFVERWPTVEDLAAADRADVVAFWSGHDLGYNNRATYLHEAATQVVDDFDGEFPETPAGLEELQGVGPYTADAVASFAFNAGGAVVDTNVRRVLYRAFDVPDEDAAFEAAATRLMPDGESRVWNNAIMELGGVACGKSPSCDEAACPWREWCSAYRTGDFTAPDVPEQTAFEGSRRQMRGRVVDALAGNGTLPLDDLGAKVRVDYSPDGEYGREWLLDLLADLADDGLVEVKDPEGGTDAVPRASLSR
;
A
#
# COMPACT_ATOMS: atom_id res chain seq x y z
N MET A 1 11.12 -25.98 -20.25
CA MET A 1 11.60 -25.07 -19.21
C MET A 1 11.36 -23.69 -19.75
N THR A 2 10.62 -22.89 -19.03
CA THR A 2 10.32 -21.50 -19.39
C THR A 2 11.38 -20.58 -18.77
N ALA A 3 11.50 -19.34 -19.24
CA ALA A 3 12.38 -18.35 -18.61
C ALA A 3 12.03 -18.14 -17.12
N ALA A 4 10.74 -18.22 -16.77
CA ALA A 4 10.30 -18.16 -15.39
C ALA A 4 10.79 -19.35 -14.54
N ASP A 5 10.78 -20.57 -15.10
CA ASP A 5 11.30 -21.78 -14.41
C ASP A 5 12.81 -21.67 -14.16
N ASP A 6 13.55 -21.03 -15.06
CA ASP A 6 15.00 -20.82 -14.90
C ASP A 6 15.26 -19.75 -13.83
N ALA A 7 14.55 -18.61 -13.85
CA ALA A 7 14.65 -17.56 -12.84
C ALA A 7 14.31 -18.05 -11.42
N GLN A 8 13.25 -18.85 -11.28
CA GLN A 8 12.89 -19.47 -10.00
C GLN A 8 14.05 -20.31 -9.43
N ARG A 9 14.67 -21.17 -10.28
CA ARG A 9 15.79 -21.98 -9.86
C ARG A 9 17.01 -21.14 -9.47
N GLU A 10 17.33 -20.11 -10.26
CA GLU A 10 18.44 -19.20 -9.94
C GLU A 10 18.20 -18.49 -8.61
N GLY A 11 16.96 -18.10 -8.30
CA GLY A 11 16.59 -17.51 -7.01
C GLY A 11 16.81 -18.47 -5.84
N GLU A 12 16.41 -19.74 -5.96
CA GLU A 12 16.63 -20.75 -4.93
C GLU A 12 18.13 -21.11 -4.77
N ASP A 13 18.87 -21.22 -5.88
CA ASP A 13 20.28 -21.57 -5.91
C ASP A 13 21.18 -20.46 -5.33
N ALA A 14 20.72 -19.21 -5.31
CA ALA A 14 21.43 -18.08 -4.72
C ALA A 14 21.49 -18.16 -3.19
N LEU A 15 20.60 -18.92 -2.57
CA LEU A 15 20.48 -18.98 -1.11
C LEU A 15 21.59 -19.79 -0.44
N PRO A 16 21.97 -19.45 0.81
CA PRO A 16 22.90 -20.25 1.60
C PRO A 16 22.40 -21.69 1.82
N THR A 17 23.33 -22.65 1.93
CA THR A 17 22.98 -24.05 2.16
C THR A 17 22.44 -24.33 3.56
N ASP A 18 22.79 -23.50 4.55
CA ASP A 18 22.30 -23.61 5.95
C ASP A 18 21.12 -22.65 6.16
N LEU A 19 19.99 -22.97 5.56
CA LEU A 19 18.77 -22.16 5.72
C LEU A 19 18.29 -22.07 7.17
N PRO A 20 18.32 -23.13 8.00
CA PRO A 20 17.95 -23.01 9.41
C PRO A 20 18.74 -21.92 10.14
N ALA A 21 20.05 -21.88 10.03
CA ALA A 21 20.86 -20.86 10.69
C ALA A 21 20.54 -19.42 10.19
N VAL A 22 20.27 -19.27 8.90
CA VAL A 22 19.86 -17.96 8.32
C VAL A 22 18.49 -17.51 8.86
N ARG A 23 17.55 -18.44 9.01
CA ARG A 23 16.22 -18.19 9.56
C ARG A 23 16.25 -17.81 11.03
N ASP A 24 16.92 -18.66 11.83
CA ASP A 24 17.06 -18.45 13.27
C ASP A 24 17.72 -17.09 13.57
N ALA A 25 18.79 -16.76 12.85
CA ALA A 25 19.48 -15.48 13.02
C ALA A 25 18.57 -14.26 12.77
N LEU A 26 17.65 -14.33 11.78
CA LEU A 26 16.72 -13.23 11.49
C LEU A 26 15.61 -13.13 12.54
N VAL A 27 15.04 -14.27 12.93
CA VAL A 27 13.94 -14.29 13.91
C VAL A 27 14.46 -13.88 15.29
N ASP A 28 15.59 -14.43 15.75
CA ASP A 28 16.20 -14.05 17.03
C ASP A 28 16.54 -12.56 17.08
N TRP A 29 17.07 -11.99 16.00
CA TRP A 29 17.36 -10.56 15.91
C TRP A 29 16.08 -9.71 16.00
N TYR A 30 15.02 -10.12 15.30
CA TYR A 30 13.75 -9.43 15.31
C TYR A 30 13.07 -9.50 16.68
N GLU A 31 13.06 -10.66 17.32
CA GLU A 31 12.45 -10.85 18.63
C GLU A 31 13.21 -10.11 19.75
N ALA A 32 14.52 -9.94 19.60
CA ALA A 32 15.33 -9.23 20.59
C ALA A 32 15.01 -7.74 20.64
N ASP A 33 14.82 -7.09 19.50
CA ASP A 33 14.48 -5.66 19.39
C ASP A 33 13.94 -5.32 18.00
N HIS A 34 12.75 -4.73 17.92
CA HIS A 34 12.15 -4.26 16.68
C HIS A 34 11.31 -3.01 16.93
N ARG A 35 11.08 -2.22 15.88
CA ARG A 35 10.21 -1.03 15.98
C ARG A 35 8.79 -1.47 16.32
N SER A 36 8.21 -0.87 17.34
CA SER A 36 6.79 -1.08 17.65
C SER A 36 5.92 -0.29 16.67
N PHE A 37 4.93 -0.97 16.11
CA PHE A 37 3.86 -0.38 15.32
C PHE A 37 2.52 -0.94 15.83
N PRO A 38 1.46 -0.12 15.98
CA PRO A 38 0.21 -0.57 16.59
C PRO A 38 -0.43 -1.76 15.86
N TRP A 39 -0.29 -1.86 14.54
CA TRP A 39 -0.80 -2.98 13.76
C TRP A 39 -0.01 -4.29 13.92
N ARG A 40 1.18 -4.27 14.50
CA ARG A 40 1.93 -5.49 14.86
C ARG A 40 1.41 -6.16 16.14
N GLU A 41 0.67 -5.40 16.96
CA GLU A 41 0.09 -5.87 18.21
C GLU A 41 -1.31 -6.50 18.04
N THR A 42 -1.86 -6.47 16.81
CA THR A 42 -3.17 -7.04 16.50
C THR A 42 -3.09 -8.15 15.47
N THR A 43 -4.06 -9.06 15.55
CA THR A 43 -4.31 -10.09 14.52
C THR A 43 -5.70 -9.95 13.90
N ASP A 44 -6.37 -8.82 14.16
CA ASP A 44 -7.62 -8.49 13.51
C ASP A 44 -7.41 -8.25 12.01
N PRO A 45 -8.01 -9.07 11.13
CA PRO A 45 -7.81 -8.94 9.69
C PRO A 45 -8.29 -7.60 9.12
N TYR A 46 -9.31 -7.00 9.72
CA TYR A 46 -9.75 -5.66 9.36
C TYR A 46 -8.68 -4.61 9.62
N ALA A 47 -8.15 -4.58 10.83
CA ALA A 47 -7.11 -3.63 11.22
C ALA A 47 -5.82 -3.82 10.41
N VAL A 48 -5.46 -5.07 10.09
CA VAL A 48 -4.33 -5.41 9.22
C VAL A 48 -4.59 -4.93 7.79
N LEU A 49 -5.77 -5.19 7.20
CA LEU A 49 -6.10 -4.70 5.85
C LEU A 49 -6.03 -3.18 5.75
N VAL A 50 -6.57 -2.46 6.74
CA VAL A 50 -6.47 -0.99 6.81
C VAL A 50 -5.01 -0.54 6.78
N CYS A 51 -4.15 -1.18 7.57
CA CYS A 51 -2.72 -0.87 7.59
C CYS A 51 -2.06 -1.10 6.22
N GLU A 52 -2.29 -2.27 5.62
CA GLU A 52 -1.68 -2.64 4.34
C GLU A 52 -2.09 -1.67 3.23
N VAL A 53 -3.38 -1.31 3.15
CA VAL A 53 -3.87 -0.34 2.17
C VAL A 53 -3.30 1.06 2.41
N MET A 54 -3.19 1.51 3.67
CA MET A 54 -2.60 2.82 4.01
C MET A 54 -1.10 2.87 3.71
N SER A 55 -0.39 1.78 3.92
CA SER A 55 1.07 1.71 3.77
C SER A 55 1.55 1.71 2.32
N GLN A 56 0.67 1.40 1.36
CA GLN A 56 1.02 1.45 -0.06
C GLN A 56 1.54 2.84 -0.45
N GLN A 57 2.83 2.93 -0.83
CA GLN A 57 3.48 4.18 -1.25
C GLN A 57 3.36 5.36 -0.26
N THR A 58 3.12 5.08 1.03
CA THR A 58 2.99 6.07 2.09
C THR A 58 4.06 5.84 3.16
N GLN A 59 4.65 6.92 3.66
CA GLN A 59 5.66 6.83 4.73
C GLN A 59 5.00 6.43 6.05
N LEU A 60 5.59 5.48 6.79
CA LEU A 60 5.06 4.97 8.07
C LEU A 60 4.76 6.07 9.10
N GLY A 61 5.53 7.15 9.11
CA GLY A 61 5.27 8.29 10.00
C GLY A 61 3.92 9.00 9.75
N ARG A 62 3.33 8.84 8.56
CA ARG A 62 1.97 9.30 8.25
C ARG A 62 0.94 8.20 8.52
N VAL A 63 1.31 6.95 8.27
CA VAL A 63 0.40 5.80 8.44
C VAL A 63 0.02 5.61 9.90
N VAL A 64 0.98 5.68 10.85
CA VAL A 64 0.69 5.45 12.28
C VAL A 64 -0.46 6.31 12.79
N PRO A 65 -0.39 7.67 12.77
CA PRO A 65 -1.48 8.49 13.29
C PRO A 65 -2.76 8.38 12.47
N ALA A 66 -2.69 8.13 11.17
CA ALA A 66 -3.86 7.92 10.33
C ALA A 66 -4.58 6.61 10.66
N TRP A 67 -3.82 5.52 10.83
CA TRP A 67 -4.36 4.21 11.18
C TRP A 67 -5.05 4.23 12.55
N GLU A 68 -4.39 4.80 13.57
CA GLU A 68 -4.98 4.94 14.91
C GLU A 68 -6.31 5.72 14.88
N ALA A 69 -6.34 6.84 14.20
CA ALA A 69 -7.56 7.65 14.05
C ALA A 69 -8.65 6.95 13.21
N PHE A 70 -8.25 6.13 12.22
CA PHE A 70 -9.20 5.40 11.37
C PHE A 70 -9.89 4.28 12.14
N VAL A 71 -9.12 3.44 12.85
CA VAL A 71 -9.70 2.34 13.63
C VAL A 71 -10.43 2.82 14.89
N GLU A 72 -10.11 4.02 15.40
CA GLU A 72 -10.92 4.67 16.44
C GLU A 72 -12.28 5.12 15.88
N ARG A 73 -12.31 5.66 14.64
CA ARG A 73 -13.53 6.16 14.00
C ARG A 73 -14.43 5.06 13.47
N TRP A 74 -13.85 4.02 12.90
CA TRP A 74 -14.52 2.82 12.37
C TRP A 74 -13.86 1.58 12.96
N PRO A 75 -14.28 1.17 14.19
CA PRO A 75 -13.61 0.10 14.91
C PRO A 75 -13.75 -1.30 14.31
N THR A 76 -14.79 -1.53 13.52
CA THR A 76 -15.08 -2.83 12.91
C THR A 76 -15.30 -2.71 11.40
N VAL A 77 -15.25 -3.84 10.70
CA VAL A 77 -15.53 -3.89 9.27
C VAL A 77 -16.96 -3.46 8.96
N GLU A 78 -17.92 -3.75 9.84
CA GLU A 78 -19.33 -3.34 9.73
C GLU A 78 -19.48 -1.83 9.89
N ASP A 79 -18.72 -1.21 10.80
CA ASP A 79 -18.73 0.25 10.97
C ASP A 79 -18.21 0.94 9.72
N LEU A 80 -17.16 0.39 9.10
CA LEU A 80 -16.63 0.93 7.83
C LEU A 80 -17.61 0.69 6.67
N ALA A 81 -18.18 -0.49 6.55
CA ALA A 81 -19.17 -0.81 5.51
C ALA A 81 -20.41 0.08 5.59
N ALA A 82 -20.84 0.42 6.80
CA ALA A 82 -22.00 1.31 7.03
C ALA A 82 -21.67 2.81 6.90
N ALA A 83 -20.39 3.18 6.76
CA ALA A 83 -19.98 4.57 6.64
C ALA A 83 -20.42 5.19 5.30
N ASP A 84 -20.64 6.52 5.28
CA ASP A 84 -20.75 7.23 4.00
C ASP A 84 -19.37 7.22 3.31
N ARG A 85 -19.31 6.73 2.06
CA ARG A 85 -18.07 6.68 1.27
C ARG A 85 -17.36 8.03 1.21
N ALA A 86 -18.14 9.13 1.08
CA ALA A 86 -17.60 10.48 1.08
C ALA A 86 -16.83 10.81 2.38
N ASP A 87 -17.30 10.30 3.52
CA ASP A 87 -16.62 10.48 4.81
C ASP A 87 -15.30 9.72 4.88
N VAL A 88 -15.24 8.50 4.31
CA VAL A 88 -14.01 7.69 4.24
C VAL A 88 -12.98 8.36 3.33
N VAL A 89 -13.40 8.83 2.15
CA VAL A 89 -12.56 9.57 1.21
C VAL A 89 -12.06 10.88 1.82
N ALA A 90 -12.94 11.63 2.50
CA ALA A 90 -12.57 12.88 3.18
C ALA A 90 -11.56 12.65 4.32
N PHE A 91 -11.74 11.57 5.10
CA PHE A 91 -10.76 11.18 6.12
C PHE A 91 -9.39 10.87 5.50
N TRP A 92 -9.37 10.07 4.44
CA TRP A 92 -8.15 9.65 3.74
C TRP A 92 -7.36 10.84 3.20
N SER A 93 -8.06 11.77 2.54
CA SER A 93 -7.48 13.00 2.01
C SER A 93 -6.95 13.90 3.12
N GLY A 94 -7.71 14.07 4.20
CA GLY A 94 -7.34 14.90 5.35
C GLY A 94 -6.11 14.42 6.12
N HIS A 95 -5.70 13.14 5.93
CA HIS A 95 -4.49 12.56 6.51
C HIS A 95 -3.31 12.45 5.52
N ASP A 96 -3.40 13.12 4.37
CA ASP A 96 -2.33 13.15 3.35
C ASP A 96 -1.86 11.75 2.89
N LEU A 97 -2.74 10.74 2.89
CA LEU A 97 -2.40 9.38 2.49
C LEU A 97 -2.17 9.26 0.98
N GLY A 98 -2.80 10.13 0.19
CA GLY A 98 -2.71 10.14 -1.27
C GLY A 98 -3.43 8.95 -1.92
N TYR A 99 -3.46 8.91 -3.27
CA TYR A 99 -4.12 7.82 -4.01
C TYR A 99 -5.52 7.50 -3.45
N ASN A 100 -6.40 8.50 -3.45
CA ASN A 100 -7.69 8.49 -2.76
C ASN A 100 -8.65 7.36 -3.18
N ASN A 101 -8.46 6.77 -4.37
CA ASN A 101 -9.18 5.56 -4.81
C ASN A 101 -8.97 4.35 -3.86
N ARG A 102 -7.87 4.33 -3.10
CA ARG A 102 -7.65 3.29 -2.08
C ARG A 102 -8.68 3.36 -0.96
N ALA A 103 -9.14 4.56 -0.59
CA ALA A 103 -10.22 4.73 0.37
C ALA A 103 -11.53 4.12 -0.15
N THR A 104 -11.84 4.32 -1.44
CA THR A 104 -13.01 3.71 -2.10
C THR A 104 -12.90 2.18 -2.08
N TYR A 105 -11.77 1.64 -2.51
CA TYR A 105 -11.57 0.19 -2.54
C TYR A 105 -11.61 -0.44 -1.15
N LEU A 106 -11.04 0.21 -0.14
CA LEU A 106 -11.12 -0.27 1.24
C LEU A 106 -12.56 -0.30 1.77
N HIS A 107 -13.36 0.73 1.45
CA HIS A 107 -14.78 0.77 1.79
C HIS A 107 -15.58 -0.31 1.05
N GLU A 108 -15.31 -0.53 -0.23
CA GLU A 108 -15.95 -1.58 -1.04
C GLU A 108 -15.55 -2.98 -0.55
N ALA A 109 -14.28 -3.20 -0.21
CA ALA A 109 -13.84 -4.46 0.40
C ALA A 109 -14.56 -4.73 1.73
N ALA A 110 -14.69 -3.70 2.59
CA ALA A 110 -15.44 -3.84 3.83
C ALA A 110 -16.92 -4.19 3.59
N THR A 111 -17.54 -3.56 2.59
CA THR A 111 -18.93 -3.87 2.18
C THR A 111 -19.04 -5.32 1.71
N GLN A 112 -18.10 -5.79 0.87
CA GLN A 112 -18.07 -7.19 0.42
C GLN A 112 -17.91 -8.18 1.60
N VAL A 113 -17.03 -7.88 2.57
CA VAL A 113 -16.88 -8.75 3.75
C VAL A 113 -18.19 -8.88 4.50
N VAL A 114 -18.92 -7.79 4.66
CA VAL A 114 -20.22 -7.83 5.35
C VAL A 114 -21.30 -8.53 4.54
N ASP A 115 -21.40 -8.22 3.23
CA ASP A 115 -22.51 -8.67 2.39
C ASP A 115 -22.33 -10.11 1.86
N ASP A 116 -21.09 -10.48 1.50
CA ASP A 116 -20.79 -11.73 0.81
C ASP A 116 -20.18 -12.80 1.74
N PHE A 117 -19.58 -12.37 2.87
CA PHE A 117 -18.87 -13.24 3.82
C PHE A 117 -19.41 -13.16 5.26
N ASP A 118 -20.62 -12.65 5.47
CA ASP A 118 -21.28 -12.57 6.78
C ASP A 118 -20.45 -11.81 7.86
N GLY A 119 -19.57 -10.89 7.47
CA GLY A 119 -18.67 -10.13 8.35
C GLY A 119 -17.36 -10.86 8.69
N GLU A 120 -17.14 -12.06 8.20
CA GLU A 120 -15.94 -12.87 8.47
C GLU A 120 -14.96 -12.79 7.29
N PHE A 121 -13.72 -12.38 7.55
CA PHE A 121 -12.70 -12.32 6.50
C PHE A 121 -12.29 -13.70 6.00
N PRO A 122 -12.10 -13.89 4.68
CA PRO A 122 -11.45 -15.09 4.15
C PRO A 122 -10.04 -15.27 4.75
N GLU A 123 -9.69 -16.48 5.16
CA GLU A 123 -8.40 -16.78 5.80
C GLU A 123 -7.28 -17.11 4.78
N THR A 124 -7.64 -17.31 3.52
CA THR A 124 -6.68 -17.70 2.46
C THR A 124 -6.38 -16.54 1.53
N PRO A 125 -5.15 -16.46 0.96
CA PRO A 125 -4.83 -15.45 -0.04
C PRO A 125 -5.82 -15.43 -1.21
N ALA A 126 -6.19 -16.59 -1.74
CA ALA A 126 -7.15 -16.68 -2.85
C ALA A 126 -8.53 -16.11 -2.50
N GLY A 127 -9.02 -16.32 -1.29
CA GLY A 127 -10.28 -15.74 -0.85
C GLY A 127 -10.16 -14.22 -0.60
N LEU A 128 -9.02 -13.77 -0.07
CA LEU A 128 -8.76 -12.34 0.14
C LEU A 128 -8.62 -11.57 -1.18
N GLU A 129 -8.11 -12.19 -2.24
CA GLU A 129 -8.03 -11.59 -3.58
C GLU A 129 -9.41 -11.35 -4.23
N GLU A 130 -10.47 -11.97 -3.73
CA GLU A 130 -11.85 -11.70 -4.20
C GLU A 130 -12.35 -10.34 -3.74
N LEU A 131 -11.72 -9.74 -2.70
CA LEU A 131 -12.09 -8.43 -2.17
C LEU A 131 -11.60 -7.29 -3.08
N GLN A 132 -12.42 -6.27 -3.22
CA GLN A 132 -12.13 -5.12 -4.08
C GLN A 132 -10.83 -4.42 -3.67
N GLY A 133 -9.93 -4.23 -4.62
CA GLY A 133 -8.65 -3.54 -4.41
C GLY A 133 -7.60 -4.35 -3.65
N VAL A 134 -7.89 -5.61 -3.32
CA VAL A 134 -6.93 -6.54 -2.72
C VAL A 134 -6.25 -7.35 -3.83
N GLY A 135 -5.00 -7.01 -4.10
CA GLY A 135 -4.17 -7.77 -5.03
C GLY A 135 -3.36 -8.86 -4.32
N PRO A 136 -2.61 -9.71 -5.07
CA PRO A 136 -1.85 -10.84 -4.52
C PRO A 136 -0.96 -10.46 -3.33
N TYR A 137 -0.20 -9.36 -3.44
CA TYR A 137 0.63 -8.85 -2.35
C TYR A 137 -0.18 -8.57 -1.07
N THR A 138 -1.28 -7.83 -1.19
CA THR A 138 -2.11 -7.45 -0.02
C THR A 138 -2.80 -8.68 0.57
N ALA A 139 -3.24 -9.61 -0.26
CA ALA A 139 -3.84 -10.88 0.16
C ALA A 139 -2.87 -11.73 0.98
N ASP A 140 -1.63 -11.92 0.49
CA ASP A 140 -0.58 -12.63 1.23
C ASP A 140 -0.22 -11.92 2.53
N ALA A 141 -0.13 -10.59 2.53
CA ALA A 141 0.17 -9.80 3.71
C ALA A 141 -0.93 -9.96 4.78
N VAL A 142 -2.21 -9.80 4.41
CA VAL A 142 -3.33 -9.98 5.34
C VAL A 142 -3.40 -11.43 5.85
N ALA A 143 -3.28 -12.43 4.97
CA ALA A 143 -3.26 -13.83 5.35
C ALA A 143 -2.10 -14.13 6.32
N SER A 144 -0.92 -13.58 6.08
CA SER A 144 0.26 -13.74 6.91
C SER A 144 0.08 -13.06 8.27
N PHE A 145 -0.26 -11.77 8.29
CA PHE A 145 -0.27 -10.98 9.53
C PHE A 145 -1.51 -11.24 10.40
N ALA A 146 -2.66 -11.51 9.82
CA ALA A 146 -3.87 -11.80 10.58
C ALA A 146 -3.97 -13.28 10.97
N PHE A 147 -3.75 -14.19 10.04
CA PHE A 147 -4.06 -15.61 10.22
C PHE A 147 -2.82 -16.51 10.39
N ASN A 148 -1.60 -15.94 10.28
CA ASN A 148 -0.35 -16.70 10.21
C ASN A 148 -0.37 -17.77 9.10
N ALA A 149 -1.02 -17.43 8.01
CA ALA A 149 -1.18 -18.19 6.78
C ALA A 149 -0.57 -17.39 5.61
N GLY A 150 -0.75 -17.81 4.38
CA GLY A 150 -0.20 -17.06 3.23
C GLY A 150 1.27 -17.32 2.96
N GLY A 151 1.75 -16.67 1.92
CA GLY A 151 3.11 -16.81 1.38
C GLY A 151 4.12 -15.81 1.95
N ALA A 152 5.29 -15.82 1.34
CA ALA A 152 6.29 -14.80 1.59
C ALA A 152 5.85 -13.48 0.95
N VAL A 153 5.82 -12.42 1.73
CA VAL A 153 5.42 -11.08 1.27
C VAL A 153 6.63 -10.35 0.71
N VAL A 154 6.65 -10.13 -0.60
CA VAL A 154 7.82 -9.57 -1.32
C VAL A 154 7.54 -8.13 -1.76
N ASP A 155 7.91 -7.17 -0.92
CA ASP A 155 7.91 -5.74 -1.26
C ASP A 155 9.27 -5.27 -1.79
N THR A 156 9.39 -3.99 -2.10
CA THR A 156 10.66 -3.39 -2.56
C THR A 156 11.78 -3.46 -1.52
N ASN A 157 11.45 -3.55 -0.22
CA ASN A 157 12.44 -3.70 0.84
C ASN A 157 12.95 -5.13 0.90
N VAL A 158 12.05 -6.10 0.82
CA VAL A 158 12.39 -7.53 0.78
C VAL A 158 13.23 -7.86 -0.45
N ARG A 159 12.85 -7.36 -1.65
CA ARG A 159 13.68 -7.49 -2.87
C ARG A 159 15.08 -6.96 -2.67
N ARG A 160 15.22 -5.77 -2.10
CA ARG A 160 16.54 -5.16 -1.82
C ARG A 160 17.36 -5.99 -0.83
N VAL A 161 16.72 -6.55 0.19
CA VAL A 161 17.37 -7.43 1.17
C VAL A 161 17.89 -8.68 0.49
N LEU A 162 17.06 -9.39 -0.27
CA LEU A 162 17.41 -10.63 -0.96
C LEU A 162 18.51 -10.42 -2.01
N TYR A 163 18.37 -9.35 -2.81
CA TYR A 163 19.37 -8.96 -3.81
C TYR A 163 20.74 -8.73 -3.17
N ARG A 164 20.80 -7.94 -2.09
CA ARG A 164 22.07 -7.61 -1.42
C ARG A 164 22.65 -8.75 -0.61
N ALA A 165 21.79 -9.49 0.08
CA ALA A 165 22.26 -10.55 0.97
C ALA A 165 22.76 -11.77 0.20
N PHE A 166 22.03 -12.18 -0.85
CA PHE A 166 22.23 -13.48 -1.48
C PHE A 166 22.44 -13.41 -3.00
N ASP A 167 22.60 -12.22 -3.57
CA ASP A 167 22.73 -12.02 -5.02
C ASP A 167 21.57 -12.61 -5.83
N VAL A 168 20.35 -12.61 -5.27
CA VAL A 168 19.16 -13.07 -5.98
C VAL A 168 18.98 -12.22 -7.24
N PRO A 169 18.80 -12.81 -8.44
CA PRO A 169 18.61 -12.07 -9.69
C PRO A 169 17.44 -11.07 -9.61
N ASP A 170 17.57 -9.93 -10.30
CA ASP A 170 16.53 -8.89 -10.34
C ASP A 170 15.38 -9.28 -11.29
N GLU A 171 14.70 -10.36 -10.92
CA GLU A 171 13.54 -10.93 -11.60
C GLU A 171 12.47 -11.31 -10.58
N ASP A 172 11.20 -11.01 -10.86
CA ASP A 172 10.09 -11.26 -9.95
C ASP A 172 10.03 -12.72 -9.48
N ALA A 173 10.12 -13.65 -10.43
CA ALA A 173 10.07 -15.08 -10.13
C ALA A 173 11.25 -15.57 -9.26
N ALA A 174 12.44 -14.97 -9.38
CA ALA A 174 13.59 -15.29 -8.55
C ALA A 174 13.40 -14.80 -7.10
N PHE A 175 12.89 -13.58 -6.92
CA PHE A 175 12.59 -13.06 -5.59
C PHE A 175 11.50 -13.84 -4.88
N GLU A 176 10.41 -14.18 -5.58
CA GLU A 176 9.31 -14.97 -5.03
C GLU A 176 9.79 -16.38 -4.61
N ALA A 177 10.58 -17.05 -5.45
CA ALA A 177 11.12 -18.36 -5.15
C ALA A 177 12.10 -18.33 -3.95
N ALA A 178 13.02 -17.36 -3.94
CA ALA A 178 13.97 -17.20 -2.84
C ALA A 178 13.26 -16.88 -1.52
N ALA A 179 12.30 -15.95 -1.54
CA ALA A 179 11.52 -15.57 -0.36
C ALA A 179 10.69 -16.75 0.19
N THR A 180 10.02 -17.48 -0.69
CA THR A 180 9.24 -18.69 -0.34
C THR A 180 10.14 -19.76 0.26
N ARG A 181 11.31 -20.01 -0.36
CA ARG A 181 12.28 -20.99 0.12
C ARG A 181 12.87 -20.63 1.48
N LEU A 182 13.05 -19.33 1.76
CA LEU A 182 13.56 -18.84 3.04
C LEU A 182 12.52 -18.88 4.16
N MET A 183 11.26 -18.69 3.88
CA MET A 183 10.21 -18.64 4.91
C MET A 183 10.06 -20.00 5.62
N PRO A 184 10.05 -20.05 6.97
CA PRO A 184 9.74 -21.26 7.70
C PRO A 184 8.25 -21.63 7.59
N ASP A 185 7.95 -22.92 7.54
CA ASP A 185 6.56 -23.41 7.50
C ASP A 185 5.84 -23.01 8.79
N GLY A 186 4.65 -22.42 8.64
CA GLY A 186 3.77 -22.06 9.76
C GLY A 186 4.20 -20.82 10.56
N GLU A 187 5.22 -20.07 10.11
CA GLU A 187 5.74 -18.89 10.81
C GLU A 187 5.67 -17.61 9.96
N SER A 188 4.72 -17.55 9.02
CA SER A 188 4.63 -16.46 8.04
C SER A 188 4.53 -15.08 8.69
N ARG A 189 3.80 -14.94 9.80
CA ARG A 189 3.63 -13.66 10.50
C ARG A 189 4.95 -13.11 11.04
N VAL A 190 5.68 -13.89 11.81
CA VAL A 190 6.93 -13.43 12.42
C VAL A 190 7.99 -13.22 11.35
N TRP A 191 8.07 -14.15 10.39
CA TRP A 191 9.03 -14.09 9.30
C TRP A 191 8.89 -12.85 8.43
N ASN A 192 7.68 -12.57 7.94
CA ASN A 192 7.44 -11.42 7.06
C ASN A 192 7.65 -10.09 7.81
N ASN A 193 7.27 -10.00 9.09
CA ASN A 193 7.61 -8.84 9.91
C ASN A 193 9.13 -8.68 10.09
N ALA A 194 9.86 -9.77 10.33
CA ALA A 194 11.30 -9.74 10.56
C ALA A 194 12.09 -9.30 9.32
N ILE A 195 11.77 -9.84 8.14
CA ILE A 195 12.47 -9.46 6.91
C ILE A 195 12.14 -8.03 6.46
N MET A 196 10.91 -7.57 6.67
CA MET A 196 10.53 -6.18 6.43
C MET A 196 11.22 -5.23 7.41
N GLU A 197 11.37 -5.62 8.68
CA GLU A 197 12.12 -4.85 9.67
C GLU A 197 13.59 -4.75 9.28
N LEU A 198 14.22 -5.85 8.87
CA LEU A 198 15.58 -5.88 8.37
C LEU A 198 15.78 -4.90 7.20
N GLY A 199 14.84 -4.90 6.25
CA GLY A 199 14.83 -3.96 5.12
C GLY A 199 14.66 -2.50 5.54
N GLY A 200 13.89 -2.26 6.59
CA GLY A 200 13.61 -0.90 7.10
C GLY A 200 14.69 -0.33 7.98
N VAL A 201 15.39 -1.15 8.77
CA VAL A 201 16.33 -0.71 9.81
C VAL A 201 17.79 -0.90 9.37
N ALA A 202 18.20 -2.10 8.97
CA ALA A 202 19.58 -2.40 8.66
C ALA A 202 19.91 -2.31 7.16
N CYS A 203 19.04 -2.83 6.29
CA CYS A 203 19.25 -2.88 4.86
C CYS A 203 18.44 -1.81 4.11
N GLY A 204 18.39 -0.60 4.63
CA GLY A 204 17.72 0.53 4.02
C GLY A 204 18.39 1.02 2.72
N LYS A 205 17.89 2.13 2.15
CA LYS A 205 18.50 2.76 0.97
C LYS A 205 19.99 3.06 1.22
N SER A 206 20.32 3.57 2.41
CA SER A 206 21.68 3.66 2.94
C SER A 206 21.82 2.57 4.01
N PRO A 207 22.58 1.51 3.79
CA PRO A 207 22.67 0.39 4.75
C PRO A 207 23.42 0.81 6.03
N SER A 208 22.95 0.28 7.15
CA SER A 208 23.53 0.48 8.50
C SER A 208 23.82 -0.88 9.16
N CYS A 209 24.52 -1.76 8.43
CA CYS A 209 24.70 -3.16 8.82
C CYS A 209 25.38 -3.36 10.18
N ASP A 210 26.34 -2.49 10.55
CA ASP A 210 27.08 -2.60 11.80
C ASP A 210 26.30 -2.00 12.97
N GLU A 211 25.72 -0.81 12.79
CA GLU A 211 24.94 -0.11 13.81
C GLU A 211 23.67 -0.86 14.19
N ALA A 212 23.00 -1.47 13.20
CA ALA A 212 21.80 -2.26 13.40
C ALA A 212 22.08 -3.72 13.76
N ALA A 213 23.36 -4.12 13.94
CA ALA A 213 23.76 -5.50 14.18
C ALA A 213 23.08 -6.50 13.22
N CYS A 214 23.10 -6.21 11.92
CA CYS A 214 22.41 -6.99 10.90
C CYS A 214 22.66 -8.50 11.07
N PRO A 215 21.61 -9.33 11.19
CA PRO A 215 21.75 -10.74 11.48
C PRO A 215 22.38 -11.55 10.33
N TRP A 216 22.30 -11.01 9.10
CA TRP A 216 22.77 -11.71 7.91
C TRP A 216 24.15 -11.29 7.40
N ARG A 217 24.93 -10.51 8.18
CA ARG A 217 26.25 -10.01 7.74
C ARG A 217 27.21 -11.08 7.25
N GLU A 218 27.27 -12.22 7.93
CA GLU A 218 28.20 -13.30 7.57
C GLU A 218 27.84 -14.01 6.26
N TRP A 219 26.57 -14.01 5.87
CA TRP A 219 26.10 -14.57 4.59
C TRP A 219 25.98 -13.51 3.50
N CYS A 220 26.02 -12.23 3.87
CA CYS A 220 25.67 -11.12 2.97
C CYS A 220 26.79 -10.85 1.93
N SER A 221 26.44 -11.01 0.65
CA SER A 221 27.35 -10.73 -0.47
C SER A 221 27.72 -9.25 -0.54
N ALA A 222 26.73 -8.36 -0.43
CA ALA A 222 26.95 -6.92 -0.46
C ALA A 222 27.87 -6.43 0.67
N TYR A 223 27.70 -6.98 1.89
CA TYR A 223 28.58 -6.63 3.01
C TYR A 223 30.02 -7.09 2.78
N ARG A 224 30.20 -8.30 2.23
CA ARG A 224 31.53 -8.88 1.93
C ARG A 224 32.25 -8.14 0.80
N THR A 225 31.52 -7.72 -0.24
CA THR A 225 32.08 -7.06 -1.43
C THR A 225 32.18 -5.54 -1.30
N GLY A 226 31.37 -4.95 -0.42
CA GLY A 226 31.19 -3.50 -0.32
C GLY A 226 30.27 -2.90 -1.41
N ASP A 227 29.60 -3.74 -2.20
CA ASP A 227 28.66 -3.32 -3.24
C ASP A 227 27.23 -3.39 -2.72
N PHE A 228 26.63 -2.24 -2.45
CA PHE A 228 25.27 -2.10 -1.94
C PHE A 228 24.29 -1.60 -3.01
N THR A 229 24.50 -1.94 -4.26
CA THR A 229 23.48 -1.71 -5.30
C THR A 229 22.14 -2.34 -4.92
N ALA A 230 21.08 -1.94 -5.56
CA ALA A 230 19.73 -2.42 -5.28
C ALA A 230 19.01 -2.66 -6.61
N PRO A 231 17.97 -3.50 -6.62
CA PRO A 231 17.10 -3.67 -7.78
C PRO A 231 16.55 -2.32 -8.26
N ASP A 232 16.31 -2.22 -9.56
CA ASP A 232 15.69 -1.04 -10.14
C ASP A 232 14.24 -0.90 -9.64
N VAL A 233 13.94 0.29 -9.11
CA VAL A 233 12.57 0.65 -8.72
C VAL A 233 12.08 1.71 -9.69
N PRO A 234 10.90 1.54 -10.31
CA PRO A 234 10.35 2.53 -11.22
C PRO A 234 10.30 3.92 -10.56
N GLU A 235 10.91 4.90 -11.20
CA GLU A 235 10.86 6.28 -10.73
C GLU A 235 9.46 6.86 -10.91
N GLN A 236 8.93 7.42 -9.85
CA GLN A 236 7.69 8.19 -9.94
C GLN A 236 7.96 9.54 -10.61
N THR A 237 7.07 9.93 -11.53
CA THR A 237 7.09 11.29 -12.09
C THR A 237 6.95 12.34 -10.97
N ALA A 238 7.52 13.53 -11.21
CA ALA A 238 7.42 14.63 -10.25
C ALA A 238 5.97 14.88 -9.82
N PHE A 239 5.76 15.04 -8.52
CA PHE A 239 4.42 15.27 -7.97
C PHE A 239 3.89 16.66 -8.27
N GLU A 240 4.76 17.68 -8.14
CA GLU A 240 4.40 19.08 -8.33
C GLU A 240 3.94 19.36 -9.77
N GLY A 241 2.77 19.93 -9.93
CA GLY A 241 2.15 20.21 -11.23
C GLY A 241 1.56 19.00 -11.94
N SER A 242 1.69 17.79 -11.38
CA SER A 242 1.17 16.56 -12.01
C SER A 242 -0.37 16.46 -11.94
N ARG A 243 -0.95 15.67 -12.87
CA ARG A 243 -2.37 15.31 -12.83
C ARG A 243 -2.75 14.68 -11.49
N ARG A 244 -1.87 13.87 -10.91
CA ARG A 244 -2.05 13.25 -9.59
C ARG A 244 -2.22 14.30 -8.48
N GLN A 245 -1.42 15.38 -8.49
CA GLN A 245 -1.58 16.48 -7.56
C GLN A 245 -2.93 17.19 -7.75
N MET A 246 -3.33 17.45 -8.99
CA MET A 246 -4.62 18.12 -9.26
C MET A 246 -5.81 17.27 -8.83
N ARG A 247 -5.74 15.94 -9.03
CA ARG A 247 -6.75 15.00 -8.52
C ARG A 247 -6.88 15.08 -7.00
N GLY A 248 -5.75 15.08 -6.27
CA GLY A 248 -5.75 15.27 -4.82
C GLY A 248 -6.41 16.59 -4.40
N ARG A 249 -6.06 17.71 -5.04
CA ARG A 249 -6.66 19.02 -4.76
C ARG A 249 -8.16 19.08 -5.00
N VAL A 250 -8.69 18.35 -5.99
CA VAL A 250 -10.16 18.24 -6.22
C VAL A 250 -10.80 17.57 -5.01
N VAL A 251 -10.26 16.42 -4.59
CA VAL A 251 -10.81 15.67 -3.44
C VAL A 251 -10.74 16.51 -2.17
N ASP A 252 -9.62 17.15 -1.88
CA ASP A 252 -9.45 18.05 -0.72
C ASP A 252 -10.46 19.20 -0.72
N ALA A 253 -10.66 19.83 -1.89
CA ALA A 253 -11.60 20.94 -2.03
C ALA A 253 -13.03 20.49 -1.78
N LEU A 254 -13.43 19.31 -2.28
CA LEU A 254 -14.77 18.76 -2.09
C LEU A 254 -14.98 18.23 -0.66
N ALA A 255 -13.96 17.59 -0.06
CA ALA A 255 -14.00 17.15 1.33
C ALA A 255 -14.22 18.33 2.30
N GLY A 256 -13.54 19.44 2.06
CA GLY A 256 -13.62 20.62 2.92
C GLY A 256 -14.84 21.52 2.69
N ASN A 257 -15.50 21.43 1.52
CA ASN A 257 -16.57 22.36 1.15
C ASN A 257 -17.89 21.68 0.71
N GLY A 258 -17.92 20.35 0.62
CA GLY A 258 -19.08 19.62 0.10
C GLY A 258 -19.27 19.83 -1.40
N THR A 259 -20.49 20.10 -1.84
CA THR A 259 -20.81 20.29 -3.25
C THR A 259 -20.43 21.70 -3.74
N LEU A 260 -19.57 21.79 -4.76
CA LEU A 260 -19.11 23.06 -5.33
C LEU A 260 -19.54 23.20 -6.81
N PRO A 261 -19.86 24.44 -7.26
CA PRO A 261 -19.92 24.77 -8.68
C PRO A 261 -18.56 24.57 -9.34
N LEU A 262 -18.51 24.17 -10.63
CA LEU A 262 -17.24 23.86 -11.31
C LEU A 262 -16.25 25.02 -11.29
N ASP A 263 -16.71 26.27 -11.47
CA ASP A 263 -15.83 27.43 -11.50
C ASP A 263 -15.18 27.71 -10.12
N ASP A 264 -15.95 27.50 -9.04
CA ASP A 264 -15.45 27.63 -7.68
C ASP A 264 -14.44 26.51 -7.35
N LEU A 265 -14.72 25.29 -7.79
CA LEU A 265 -13.82 24.15 -7.65
C LEU A 265 -12.53 24.38 -8.44
N GLY A 266 -12.63 24.78 -9.71
CA GLY A 266 -11.48 25.04 -10.56
C GLY A 266 -10.52 26.07 -9.96
N ALA A 267 -11.06 27.17 -9.41
CA ALA A 267 -10.28 28.21 -8.75
C ALA A 267 -9.58 27.73 -7.46
N LYS A 268 -10.10 26.69 -6.79
CA LYS A 268 -9.45 26.05 -5.64
C LYS A 268 -8.35 25.06 -6.06
N VAL A 269 -8.53 24.40 -7.20
CA VAL A 269 -7.59 23.37 -7.70
C VAL A 269 -6.37 23.99 -8.36
N ARG A 270 -6.54 25.09 -9.11
CA ARG A 270 -5.46 25.76 -9.85
C ARG A 270 -5.54 27.28 -9.73
N VAL A 271 -4.39 27.89 -9.47
CA VAL A 271 -4.27 29.36 -9.37
C VAL A 271 -4.51 30.05 -10.72
N ASP A 272 -4.13 29.39 -11.82
CA ASP A 272 -4.29 29.86 -13.20
C ASP A 272 -5.56 29.34 -13.89
N TYR A 273 -6.54 28.86 -13.11
CA TYR A 273 -7.85 28.45 -13.62
C TYR A 273 -8.58 29.67 -14.22
N SER A 274 -9.13 29.46 -15.41
CA SER A 274 -10.02 30.44 -16.08
C SER A 274 -11.09 29.65 -16.83
N PRO A 275 -12.39 29.91 -16.64
CA PRO A 275 -13.47 29.09 -17.20
C PRO A 275 -13.36 28.75 -18.68
N ASP A 276 -12.88 29.68 -19.50
CA ASP A 276 -12.71 29.54 -20.96
C ASP A 276 -11.24 29.42 -21.41
N GLY A 277 -10.31 29.23 -20.45
CA GLY A 277 -8.86 29.13 -20.72
C GLY A 277 -8.39 27.69 -20.93
N GLU A 278 -7.09 27.52 -21.15
CA GLU A 278 -6.45 26.21 -21.30
C GLU A 278 -6.72 25.29 -20.11
N TYR A 279 -6.64 25.84 -18.89
CA TYR A 279 -7.02 25.16 -17.65
C TYR A 279 -8.41 25.63 -17.18
N GLY A 280 -9.42 25.48 -18.06
CA GLY A 280 -10.78 25.91 -17.84
C GLY A 280 -11.72 24.75 -17.50
N ARG A 281 -13.00 24.96 -17.79
CA ARG A 281 -14.06 23.98 -17.52
C ARG A 281 -13.85 22.64 -18.22
N GLU A 282 -13.39 22.66 -19.49
CA GLU A 282 -13.14 21.45 -20.25
C GLU A 282 -12.03 20.60 -19.60
N TRP A 283 -10.89 21.23 -19.24
CA TRP A 283 -9.82 20.59 -18.51
C TRP A 283 -10.28 20.03 -17.13
N LEU A 284 -11.10 20.79 -16.40
CA LEU A 284 -11.61 20.36 -15.11
C LEU A 284 -12.58 19.19 -15.24
N LEU A 285 -13.47 19.21 -16.25
CA LEU A 285 -14.39 18.11 -16.54
C LEU A 285 -13.65 16.82 -16.91
N ASP A 286 -12.58 16.91 -17.70
CA ASP A 286 -11.71 15.78 -18.03
C ASP A 286 -11.04 15.20 -16.76
N LEU A 287 -10.57 16.06 -15.86
CA LEU A 287 -10.02 15.64 -14.55
C LEU A 287 -11.08 14.98 -13.65
N LEU A 288 -12.31 15.52 -13.66
CA LEU A 288 -13.42 14.98 -12.89
C LEU A 288 -13.95 13.66 -13.46
N ALA A 289 -13.87 13.46 -14.77
CA ALA A 289 -14.21 12.18 -15.41
C ALA A 289 -13.34 11.03 -14.88
N ASP A 290 -12.02 11.21 -14.83
CA ASP A 290 -11.11 10.22 -14.22
C ASP A 290 -11.45 9.92 -12.75
N LEU A 291 -11.85 10.96 -12.01
CA LEU A 291 -12.22 10.79 -10.59
C LEU A 291 -13.58 10.12 -10.42
N ALA A 292 -14.49 10.33 -11.37
CA ALA A 292 -15.78 9.66 -11.38
C ALA A 292 -15.65 8.18 -11.76
N ASP A 293 -14.77 7.87 -12.72
CA ASP A 293 -14.46 6.48 -13.09
C ASP A 293 -13.84 5.71 -11.91
N ASP A 294 -13.06 6.39 -11.05
CA ASP A 294 -12.53 5.85 -9.80
C ASP A 294 -13.56 5.85 -8.64
N GLY A 295 -14.81 6.26 -8.88
CA GLY A 295 -15.87 6.32 -7.88
C GLY A 295 -15.68 7.39 -6.78
N LEU A 296 -14.81 8.38 -7.01
CA LEU A 296 -14.46 9.41 -6.01
C LEU A 296 -15.37 10.62 -6.04
N VAL A 297 -15.88 11.00 -7.22
CA VAL A 297 -16.70 12.22 -7.39
C VAL A 297 -17.92 11.97 -8.24
N GLU A 298 -18.95 12.77 -8.00
CA GLU A 298 -20.12 12.88 -8.85
C GLU A 298 -20.21 14.29 -9.42
N VAL A 299 -20.54 14.40 -10.71
CA VAL A 299 -20.85 15.66 -11.36
C VAL A 299 -22.34 15.67 -11.70
N LYS A 300 -23.05 16.67 -11.22
CA LYS A 300 -24.51 16.85 -11.46
C LYS A 300 -24.74 18.05 -12.35
N ASP A 301 -25.59 17.85 -13.35
CA ASP A 301 -26.06 18.94 -14.18
C ASP A 301 -26.92 19.92 -13.33
N PRO A 302 -26.90 21.20 -13.65
CA PRO A 302 -27.62 22.18 -12.88
C PRO A 302 -29.13 21.97 -12.99
N GLU A 303 -29.81 22.02 -11.85
CA GLU A 303 -31.27 22.15 -11.82
C GLU A 303 -31.67 23.57 -12.24
N GLY A 304 -32.03 23.77 -13.49
CA GLY A 304 -32.53 25.06 -14.02
C GLY A 304 -31.76 25.56 -15.24
N GLY A 305 -32.40 26.17 -16.16
CA GLY A 305 -32.02 26.83 -17.44
C GLY A 305 -30.59 26.75 -17.98
N THR A 306 -30.46 27.06 -19.25
CA THR A 306 -29.22 26.90 -20.09
C THR A 306 -27.96 27.62 -19.60
N ASP A 307 -27.98 28.41 -18.54
CA ASP A 307 -26.83 29.20 -18.03
C ASP A 307 -26.31 28.72 -16.67
N ALA A 308 -26.85 27.63 -16.11
CA ALA A 308 -26.40 27.13 -14.81
C ALA A 308 -25.14 26.26 -14.93
N VAL A 309 -24.19 26.48 -14.02
CA VAL A 309 -22.89 25.75 -13.99
C VAL A 309 -23.06 24.41 -13.29
N PRO A 310 -22.58 23.30 -13.87
CA PRO A 310 -22.57 21.99 -13.20
C PRO A 310 -21.87 22.03 -11.83
N ARG A 311 -22.23 21.09 -10.97
CA ARG A 311 -21.69 21.00 -9.60
C ARG A 311 -21.03 19.65 -9.39
N ALA A 312 -19.95 19.63 -8.63
CA ALA A 312 -19.27 18.40 -8.23
C ALA A 312 -19.36 18.18 -6.71
N SER A 313 -19.43 16.92 -6.30
CA SER A 313 -19.36 16.48 -4.90
C SER A 313 -18.57 15.18 -4.81
N LEU A 314 -18.13 14.79 -3.59
CA LEU A 314 -17.67 13.42 -3.38
C LEU A 314 -18.82 12.44 -3.60
N SER A 315 -18.51 11.24 -4.14
CA SER A 315 -19.46 10.13 -4.28
C SER A 315 -19.87 9.60 -2.91
N ARG A 316 -21.15 9.21 -2.78
CA ARG A 316 -21.72 8.66 -1.55
C ARG A 316 -21.81 7.14 -1.59
#